data_058322a1ec799c59c8c6a25263bc5f04
#
_entry.id   058322a1ec799c59c8c6a25263bc5f04
#
_cell.length_a   1.000
_cell.length_b   1.000
_cell.length_c   1.000
_cell.angle_alpha   90.00
_cell.angle_beta   90.00
_cell.angle_gamma   90.00
#
_symmetry.space_group_name_H-M   'P 1'
#
loop_
_entity.id
_entity.type
_entity.pdbx_description
1 polymer ?
#
loop_
_entity_poly.entity_id
_entity_poly.type
_entity_poly.pdbx_seq_one_letter_code
_entity_poly.pdbx_strand_id
1 'polypeptide(L)'
;MKLNYKRTILVGFAFFLISAFWQAYDTIVPLILTNKFEMEQTYSGIIMSLDNVFAVFLLPVFGMLSDKTMSKYGKRTPYITIGTVLAAFFLIILGFVSNLIVFILVLLGCLLSMATFRSPAVALMPDVTVKPLRSKGNAIINLMGTAGGMLVLGLGIAFKTSTAGKTDFSAYLIAVSLVMIGALVTFLLTVKEKLWSAEAEAENAKLDAKEPEKNEEKVVGKLSRSELTSLILILASVALWYIGYNAITSKYSVYASEILKVPYTITLLVAQGAAIVAYIPVGIVASKLGRKKTILAGVVMLTVAFASASFIKEGVNPIVMYLLFSLAGIGWATINVNSFPMVVELAKNGDVGKYTGFYYTASMSAQIVTPILSGFLIDKIGWHVFFPYAAIFAGCAFVTMFFVKHGDSRPEAQGALESLAGADD
;
A
#
# COMPACT_ATOMS: atom_id res chain seq x y z
N MET A 1 -19.68 -10.09 20.70
CA MET A 1 -18.45 -10.86 20.39
C MET A 1 -17.23 -10.02 20.68
N LYS A 2 -16.11 -10.62 21.10
CA LYS A 2 -14.84 -9.91 21.34
C LYS A 2 -13.77 -10.48 20.40
N LEU A 3 -13.00 -9.60 19.80
CA LEU A 3 -11.87 -9.98 18.96
C LEU A 3 -10.75 -10.59 19.83
N ASN A 4 -10.15 -11.68 19.35
CA ASN A 4 -8.96 -12.25 19.97
C ASN A 4 -7.71 -11.52 19.45
N TYR A 5 -7.34 -10.43 20.11
CA TYR A 5 -6.20 -9.59 19.74
C TYR A 5 -4.91 -10.39 19.55
N LYS A 6 -4.61 -11.36 20.42
CA LYS A 6 -3.41 -12.18 20.31
C LYS A 6 -3.38 -12.97 19.00
N ARG A 7 -4.48 -13.64 18.62
CA ARG A 7 -4.58 -14.37 17.35
C ARG A 7 -4.44 -13.42 16.16
N THR A 8 -5.09 -12.26 16.22
CA THR A 8 -5.07 -11.28 15.12
C THR A 8 -3.66 -10.69 14.92
N ILE A 9 -2.94 -10.38 15.99
CA ILE A 9 -1.53 -9.93 15.90
C ILE A 9 -0.66 -11.02 15.28
N LEU A 10 -0.85 -12.29 15.65
CA LEU A 10 -0.08 -13.40 15.07
C LEU A 10 -0.38 -13.59 13.58
N VAL A 11 -1.64 -13.47 13.16
CA VAL A 11 -2.03 -13.44 11.72
C VAL A 11 -1.41 -12.23 11.02
N GLY A 12 -1.27 -11.12 11.71
CA GLY A 12 -0.65 -9.89 11.22
C GLY A 12 0.81 -10.06 10.78
N PHE A 13 1.53 -11.11 11.19
CA PHE A 13 2.86 -11.41 10.66
C PHE A 13 2.85 -11.67 9.15
N ALA A 14 1.74 -12.13 8.57
CA ALA A 14 1.60 -12.25 7.12
C ALA A 14 1.65 -10.86 6.43
N PHE A 15 1.01 -9.85 7.02
CA PHE A 15 1.07 -8.46 6.55
C PHE A 15 2.44 -7.81 6.81
N PHE A 16 3.03 -8.10 7.96
CA PHE A 16 4.40 -7.70 8.26
C PHE A 16 5.37 -8.14 7.16
N LEU A 17 5.27 -9.41 6.71
CA LEU A 17 6.10 -9.95 5.62
C LEU A 17 5.90 -9.18 4.31
N ILE A 18 4.64 -8.90 3.93
CA ILE A 18 4.33 -8.13 2.71
C ILE A 18 5.00 -6.76 2.79
N SER A 19 4.74 -6.00 3.86
CA SER A 19 5.22 -4.62 3.97
C SER A 19 6.74 -4.54 4.16
N ALA A 20 7.35 -5.50 4.86
CA ALA A 20 8.81 -5.57 4.98
C ALA A 20 9.49 -5.75 3.62
N PHE A 21 8.96 -6.64 2.76
CA PHE A 21 9.47 -6.82 1.42
C PHE A 21 9.29 -5.55 0.57
N TRP A 22 8.06 -5.02 0.49
CA TRP A 22 7.79 -3.86 -0.36
C TRP A 22 8.58 -2.62 0.07
N GLN A 23 8.74 -2.39 1.37
CA GLN A 23 9.54 -1.27 1.85
C GLN A 23 11.00 -1.38 1.41
N ALA A 24 11.60 -2.58 1.45
CA ALA A 24 12.96 -2.80 0.95
C ALA A 24 13.01 -2.65 -0.58
N TYR A 25 12.06 -3.25 -1.31
CA TYR A 25 11.96 -3.19 -2.75
C TYR A 25 11.87 -1.74 -3.24
N ASP A 26 10.89 -0.98 -2.76
CA ASP A 26 10.60 0.39 -3.22
C ASP A 26 11.74 1.36 -2.92
N THR A 27 12.50 1.11 -1.86
CA THR A 27 13.59 2.01 -1.49
C THR A 27 14.94 1.63 -2.09
N ILE A 28 15.23 0.35 -2.25
CA ILE A 28 16.58 -0.12 -2.62
C ILE A 28 16.69 -0.44 -4.12
N VAL A 29 15.66 -1.01 -4.73
CA VAL A 29 15.75 -1.37 -6.15
C VAL A 29 16.02 -0.13 -7.03
N PRO A 30 15.32 1.01 -6.86
CA PRO A 30 15.64 2.23 -7.61
C PRO A 30 17.07 2.72 -7.39
N LEU A 31 17.60 2.61 -6.16
CA LEU A 31 18.99 2.98 -5.85
C LEU A 31 19.99 2.06 -6.54
N ILE A 32 19.75 0.75 -6.57
CA ILE A 32 20.61 -0.21 -7.29
C ILE A 32 20.58 0.09 -8.79
N LEU A 33 19.40 0.28 -9.37
CA LEU A 33 19.27 0.58 -10.81
C LEU A 33 19.99 1.88 -11.19
N THR A 34 19.91 2.91 -10.35
CA THR A 34 20.54 4.20 -10.58
C THR A 34 22.05 4.17 -10.28
N ASN A 35 22.46 3.70 -9.09
CA ASN A 35 23.85 3.86 -8.63
C ASN A 35 24.80 2.76 -9.10
N LYS A 36 24.29 1.51 -9.25
CA LYS A 36 25.12 0.37 -9.66
C LYS A 36 25.08 0.12 -11.15
N PHE A 37 23.91 0.32 -11.77
CA PHE A 37 23.70 0.08 -13.21
C PHE A 37 23.61 1.37 -14.04
N GLU A 38 23.75 2.54 -13.41
CA GLU A 38 23.72 3.85 -14.07
C GLU A 38 22.52 4.02 -15.01
N MET A 39 21.38 3.45 -14.62
CA MET A 39 20.19 3.36 -15.45
C MET A 39 19.43 4.69 -15.46
N GLU A 40 19.00 5.13 -16.65
CA GLU A 40 18.09 6.25 -16.80
C GLU A 40 16.78 6.03 -16.04
N GLN A 41 16.17 7.11 -15.53
CA GLN A 41 15.00 7.05 -14.68
C GLN A 41 13.75 6.51 -15.40
N THR A 42 13.68 6.63 -16.71
CA THR A 42 12.62 6.03 -17.55
C THR A 42 12.66 4.50 -17.48
N TYR A 43 13.84 3.90 -17.74
CA TYR A 43 14.00 2.44 -17.68
C TYR A 43 13.86 1.90 -16.28
N SER A 44 14.40 2.60 -15.28
CA SER A 44 14.15 2.29 -13.87
C SER A 44 12.64 2.30 -13.56
N GLY A 45 11.89 3.28 -14.07
CA GLY A 45 10.44 3.36 -13.95
C GLY A 45 9.71 2.19 -14.61
N ILE A 46 10.15 1.74 -15.79
CA ILE A 46 9.58 0.56 -16.47
C ILE A 46 9.78 -0.69 -15.61
N ILE A 47 10.98 -0.89 -15.07
CA ILE A 47 11.27 -2.04 -14.20
C ILE A 47 10.44 -1.99 -12.92
N MET A 48 10.35 -0.81 -12.29
CA MET A 48 9.55 -0.63 -11.08
C MET A 48 8.04 -0.81 -11.31
N SER A 49 7.53 -0.57 -12.51
CA SER A 49 6.11 -0.77 -12.82
C SER A 49 5.71 -2.24 -12.99
N LEU A 50 6.68 -3.16 -13.18
CA LEU A 50 6.43 -4.59 -13.38
C LEU A 50 5.73 -5.25 -12.18
N ASP A 51 5.95 -4.74 -10.98
CA ASP A 51 5.28 -5.21 -9.75
C ASP A 51 3.76 -5.07 -9.88
N ASN A 52 3.29 -3.89 -10.32
CA ASN A 52 1.87 -3.62 -10.51
C ASN A 52 1.29 -4.37 -11.71
N VAL A 53 2.06 -4.53 -12.79
CA VAL A 53 1.65 -5.38 -13.93
C VAL A 53 1.46 -6.83 -13.46
N PHE A 54 2.41 -7.39 -12.74
CA PHE A 54 2.28 -8.74 -12.19
C PHE A 54 1.14 -8.85 -11.18
N ALA A 55 0.93 -7.84 -10.34
CA ALA A 55 -0.17 -7.83 -9.38
C ALA A 55 -1.53 -7.99 -10.08
N VAL A 56 -1.78 -7.25 -11.15
CA VAL A 56 -3.05 -7.31 -11.90
C VAL A 56 -3.37 -8.73 -12.38
N PHE A 57 -2.37 -9.45 -12.90
CA PHE A 57 -2.58 -10.78 -13.48
C PHE A 57 -2.41 -11.93 -12.47
N LEU A 58 -1.41 -11.86 -11.61
CA LEU A 58 -1.01 -13.00 -10.79
C LEU A 58 -1.73 -13.06 -9.43
N LEU A 59 -2.12 -11.92 -8.83
CA LEU A 59 -2.83 -11.95 -7.54
C LEU A 59 -4.16 -12.71 -7.62
N PRO A 60 -5.02 -12.52 -8.63
CA PRO A 60 -6.23 -13.33 -8.78
C PRO A 60 -5.93 -14.82 -8.98
N VAL A 61 -4.88 -15.15 -9.75
CA VAL A 61 -4.49 -16.55 -10.00
C VAL A 61 -4.07 -17.24 -8.71
N PHE A 62 -3.14 -16.65 -7.94
CA PHE A 62 -2.71 -17.26 -6.68
C PHE A 62 -3.78 -17.20 -5.59
N GLY A 63 -4.66 -16.21 -5.60
CA GLY A 63 -5.86 -16.19 -4.77
C GLY A 63 -6.73 -17.43 -5.03
N MET A 64 -7.14 -17.63 -6.27
CA MET A 64 -7.97 -18.80 -6.66
C MET A 64 -7.28 -20.15 -6.43
N LEU A 65 -5.98 -20.25 -6.69
CA LEU A 65 -5.22 -21.47 -6.41
C LEU A 65 -5.22 -21.79 -4.92
N SER A 66 -4.98 -20.78 -4.08
CA SER A 66 -4.98 -20.98 -2.64
C SER A 66 -6.37 -21.32 -2.09
N ASP A 67 -7.46 -20.79 -2.68
CA ASP A 67 -8.83 -21.15 -2.30
C ASP A 67 -9.13 -22.63 -2.49
N LYS A 68 -8.59 -23.23 -3.55
CA LYS A 68 -8.78 -24.65 -3.90
C LYS A 68 -7.82 -25.60 -3.19
N THR A 69 -6.82 -25.06 -2.49
CA THR A 69 -5.79 -25.88 -1.85
C THR A 69 -6.31 -26.49 -0.56
N MET A 70 -6.15 -27.79 -0.43
CA MET A 70 -6.43 -28.56 0.79
C MET A 70 -5.12 -29.08 1.38
N SER A 71 -4.65 -28.48 2.47
CA SER A 71 -3.45 -28.92 3.16
C SER A 71 -3.67 -29.14 4.66
N LYS A 72 -2.76 -29.88 5.29
CA LYS A 72 -2.78 -30.11 6.74
C LYS A 72 -2.52 -28.83 7.55
N TYR A 73 -1.88 -27.82 6.94
CA TYR A 73 -1.54 -26.53 7.58
C TYR A 73 -2.58 -25.44 7.34
N GLY A 74 -3.52 -25.65 6.43
CA GLY A 74 -4.51 -24.69 5.95
C GLY A 74 -4.37 -24.45 4.44
N LYS A 75 -5.20 -23.60 3.87
CA LYS A 75 -5.20 -23.30 2.42
C LYS A 75 -4.23 -22.17 2.05
N ARG A 76 -3.94 -21.23 2.95
CA ARG A 76 -3.09 -20.05 2.71
C ARG A 76 -1.63 -20.27 3.13
N THR A 77 -1.41 -20.92 4.26
CA THR A 77 -0.07 -21.13 4.86
C THR A 77 0.97 -21.70 3.89
N PRO A 78 0.69 -22.70 3.02
CA PRO A 78 1.68 -23.20 2.07
C PRO A 78 2.20 -22.13 1.10
N TYR A 79 1.31 -21.28 0.58
CA TYR A 79 1.68 -20.19 -0.34
C TYR A 79 2.49 -19.11 0.36
N ILE A 80 2.07 -18.74 1.59
CA ILE A 80 2.82 -17.77 2.41
C ILE A 80 4.23 -18.29 2.68
N THR A 81 4.36 -19.57 3.02
CA THR A 81 5.67 -20.18 3.32
C THR A 81 6.57 -20.21 2.09
N ILE A 82 6.09 -20.79 0.99
CA ILE A 82 6.91 -20.95 -0.23
C ILE A 82 7.26 -19.58 -0.80
N GLY A 83 6.27 -18.69 -0.93
CA GLY A 83 6.49 -17.37 -1.49
C GLY A 83 7.45 -16.53 -0.67
N THR A 84 7.36 -16.55 0.68
CA THR A 84 8.28 -15.81 1.54
C THR A 84 9.71 -16.35 1.48
N VAL A 85 9.89 -17.68 1.52
CA VAL A 85 11.22 -18.29 1.43
C VAL A 85 11.88 -17.95 0.09
N LEU A 86 11.14 -18.07 -1.01
CA LEU A 86 11.67 -17.72 -2.33
C LEU A 86 11.94 -16.21 -2.45
N ALA A 87 11.07 -15.35 -1.94
CA ALA A 87 11.28 -13.91 -1.94
C ALA A 87 12.54 -13.52 -1.15
N ALA A 88 12.74 -14.08 0.05
CA ALA A 88 13.92 -13.85 0.86
C ALA A 88 15.19 -14.35 0.16
N PHE A 89 15.14 -15.52 -0.48
CA PHE A 89 16.25 -16.09 -1.24
C PHE A 89 16.64 -15.17 -2.42
N PHE A 90 15.70 -14.79 -3.26
CA PHE A 90 15.97 -13.91 -4.38
C PHE A 90 16.43 -12.51 -3.92
N LEU A 91 15.88 -11.99 -2.81
CA LEU A 91 16.30 -10.71 -2.25
C LEU A 91 17.77 -10.72 -1.82
N ILE A 92 18.25 -11.83 -1.23
CA ILE A 92 19.67 -12.01 -0.91
C ILE A 92 20.51 -11.99 -2.19
N ILE A 93 20.13 -12.78 -3.21
CA ILE A 93 20.87 -12.86 -4.47
C ILE A 93 20.96 -11.49 -5.13
N LEU A 94 19.89 -10.71 -5.09
CA LEU A 94 19.80 -9.37 -5.71
C LEU A 94 20.94 -8.44 -5.22
N GLY A 95 21.37 -8.57 -3.96
CA GLY A 95 22.48 -7.81 -3.38
C GLY A 95 23.84 -8.10 -4.04
N PHE A 96 24.06 -9.31 -4.53
CA PHE A 96 25.35 -9.76 -5.06
C PHE A 96 25.47 -9.68 -6.58
N VAL A 97 24.35 -9.56 -7.30
CA VAL A 97 24.35 -9.56 -8.76
C VAL A 97 24.96 -8.28 -9.32
N SER A 98 25.95 -8.43 -10.22
CA SER A 98 26.61 -7.31 -10.90
C SER A 98 26.26 -7.20 -12.40
N ASN A 99 25.62 -8.21 -12.98
CA ASN A 99 25.15 -8.18 -14.36
C ASN A 99 23.68 -7.74 -14.41
N LEU A 100 23.35 -6.74 -15.23
CA LEU A 100 22.01 -6.18 -15.32
C LEU A 100 20.95 -7.21 -15.76
N ILE A 101 21.25 -8.07 -16.72
CA ILE A 101 20.29 -9.08 -17.22
C ILE A 101 19.97 -10.07 -16.11
N VAL A 102 21.00 -10.55 -15.39
CA VAL A 102 20.84 -11.47 -14.25
C VAL A 102 20.07 -10.77 -13.13
N PHE A 103 20.34 -9.48 -12.88
CA PHE A 103 19.61 -8.69 -11.89
C PHE A 103 18.11 -8.62 -12.22
N ILE A 104 17.75 -8.34 -13.47
CA ILE A 104 16.35 -8.31 -13.90
C ILE A 104 15.70 -9.68 -13.75
N LEU A 105 16.37 -10.77 -14.12
CA LEU A 105 15.83 -12.13 -13.96
C LEU A 105 15.59 -12.49 -12.48
N VAL A 106 16.52 -12.14 -11.59
CA VAL A 106 16.39 -12.35 -10.15
C VAL A 106 15.25 -11.48 -9.59
N LEU A 107 15.13 -10.23 -10.06
CA LEU A 107 14.05 -9.33 -9.67
C LEU A 107 12.68 -9.88 -10.09
N LEU A 108 12.56 -10.42 -11.30
CA LEU A 108 11.34 -11.12 -11.74
C LEU A 108 11.02 -12.31 -10.83
N GLY A 109 12.04 -13.06 -10.40
CA GLY A 109 11.91 -14.11 -9.39
C GLY A 109 11.37 -13.60 -8.05
N CYS A 110 11.86 -12.44 -7.57
CA CYS A 110 11.32 -11.76 -6.40
C CYS A 110 9.83 -11.41 -6.56
N LEU A 111 9.46 -10.79 -7.69
CA LEU A 111 8.09 -10.34 -7.95
C LEU A 111 7.12 -11.52 -8.06
N LEU A 112 7.53 -12.60 -8.73
CA LEU A 112 6.75 -13.84 -8.82
C LEU A 112 6.54 -14.47 -7.44
N SER A 113 7.60 -14.50 -6.63
CA SER A 113 7.53 -15.01 -5.25
C SER A 113 6.56 -14.17 -4.40
N MET A 114 6.61 -12.84 -4.53
CA MET A 114 5.67 -11.93 -3.87
C MET A 114 4.23 -12.16 -4.33
N ALA A 115 3.99 -12.30 -5.63
CA ALA A 115 2.66 -12.58 -6.17
C ALA A 115 2.10 -13.92 -5.63
N THR A 116 2.96 -14.90 -5.40
CA THR A 116 2.57 -16.20 -4.86
C THR A 116 1.97 -16.10 -3.46
N PHE A 117 2.52 -15.25 -2.57
CA PHE A 117 2.04 -15.20 -1.19
C PHE A 117 1.21 -13.98 -0.82
N ARG A 118 1.30 -12.86 -1.55
CA ARG A 118 0.59 -11.62 -1.20
C ARG A 118 -0.93 -11.82 -1.12
N SER A 119 -1.55 -12.38 -2.16
CA SER A 119 -3.01 -12.61 -2.18
C SER A 119 -3.47 -13.60 -1.11
N PRO A 120 -2.83 -14.79 -0.93
CA PRO A 120 -3.14 -15.68 0.19
C PRO A 120 -2.95 -15.05 1.58
N ALA A 121 -1.92 -14.23 1.76
CA ALA A 121 -1.67 -13.54 3.03
C ALA A 121 -2.77 -12.52 3.38
N VAL A 122 -3.24 -11.76 2.38
CA VAL A 122 -4.37 -10.84 2.55
C VAL A 122 -5.67 -11.59 2.86
N ALA A 123 -5.92 -12.71 2.18
CA ALA A 123 -7.12 -13.51 2.39
C ALA A 123 -7.13 -14.28 3.73
N LEU A 124 -5.98 -14.47 4.37
CA LEU A 124 -5.89 -15.23 5.62
C LEU A 124 -6.70 -14.60 6.76
N MET A 125 -6.64 -13.28 6.92
CA MET A 125 -7.34 -12.61 8.03
C MET A 125 -8.87 -12.78 7.97
N PRO A 126 -9.55 -12.52 6.85
CA PRO A 126 -10.98 -12.77 6.75
C PRO A 126 -11.35 -14.25 6.86
N ASP A 127 -10.45 -15.18 6.49
CA ASP A 127 -10.68 -16.61 6.63
C ASP A 127 -10.70 -17.08 8.10
N VAL A 128 -9.89 -16.46 8.96
CA VAL A 128 -9.76 -16.84 10.39
C VAL A 128 -10.52 -15.90 11.34
N THR A 129 -11.28 -14.95 10.81
CA THR A 129 -11.99 -13.94 11.60
C THR A 129 -13.49 -13.93 11.27
N VAL A 130 -14.32 -13.92 12.30
CA VAL A 130 -15.79 -13.87 12.20
C VAL A 130 -16.22 -12.57 11.53
N LYS A 131 -17.20 -12.61 10.61
CA LYS A 131 -17.67 -11.47 9.78
C LYS A 131 -17.78 -10.13 10.54
N PRO A 132 -18.47 -10.01 11.72
CA PRO A 132 -18.64 -8.74 12.41
C PRO A 132 -17.33 -8.15 12.99
N LEU A 133 -16.26 -8.95 13.08
CA LEU A 133 -14.99 -8.53 13.69
C LEU A 133 -13.88 -8.27 12.64
N ARG A 134 -14.18 -8.46 11.34
CA ARG A 134 -13.20 -8.34 10.25
C ARG A 134 -12.61 -6.93 10.16
N SER A 135 -13.42 -5.88 10.32
CA SER A 135 -12.94 -4.50 10.29
C SER A 135 -11.89 -4.25 11.40
N LYS A 136 -12.19 -4.67 12.64
CA LYS A 136 -11.23 -4.57 13.75
C LYS A 136 -9.99 -5.43 13.54
N GLY A 137 -10.15 -6.61 12.92
CA GLY A 137 -9.05 -7.49 12.55
C GLY A 137 -8.14 -6.85 11.51
N ASN A 138 -8.72 -6.24 10.48
CA ASN A 138 -8.00 -5.55 9.42
C ASN A 138 -7.13 -4.41 9.97
N ALA A 139 -7.68 -3.60 10.87
CA ALA A 139 -6.93 -2.55 11.55
C ALA A 139 -5.62 -3.03 12.20
N ILE A 140 -5.68 -4.18 12.88
CA ILE A 140 -4.52 -4.74 13.57
C ILE A 140 -3.49 -5.31 12.60
N ILE A 141 -3.92 -6.02 11.54
CA ILE A 141 -2.97 -6.58 10.58
C ILE A 141 -2.29 -5.48 9.77
N ASN A 142 -2.99 -4.38 9.45
CA ASN A 142 -2.40 -3.23 8.79
C ASN A 142 -1.36 -2.54 9.68
N LEU A 143 -1.65 -2.40 10.98
CA LEU A 143 -0.66 -1.90 11.94
C LEU A 143 0.58 -2.81 12.00
N MET A 144 0.41 -4.13 11.94
CA MET A 144 1.52 -5.09 11.85
C MET A 144 2.30 -4.93 10.53
N GLY A 145 1.62 -4.69 9.41
CA GLY A 145 2.24 -4.37 8.14
C GLY A 145 3.11 -3.12 8.24
N THR A 146 2.54 -2.02 8.74
CA THR A 146 3.31 -0.78 8.93
C THR A 146 4.52 -0.98 9.85
N ALA A 147 4.39 -1.77 10.92
CA ALA A 147 5.51 -2.12 11.79
C ALA A 147 6.63 -2.85 11.02
N GLY A 148 6.29 -3.72 10.07
CA GLY A 148 7.24 -4.37 9.16
C GLY A 148 8.00 -3.38 8.29
N GLY A 149 7.29 -2.46 7.65
CA GLY A 149 7.89 -1.38 6.85
C GLY A 149 8.81 -0.46 7.67
N MET A 150 8.34 -0.03 8.85
CA MET A 150 9.14 0.82 9.75
C MET A 150 10.41 0.12 10.25
N LEU A 151 10.33 -1.17 10.56
CA LEU A 151 11.50 -1.94 10.97
C LEU A 151 12.56 -1.99 9.85
N VAL A 152 12.13 -2.20 8.61
CA VAL A 152 13.00 -2.23 7.43
C VAL A 152 13.64 -0.85 7.17
N LEU A 153 12.91 0.24 7.36
CA LEU A 153 13.48 1.60 7.34
C LEU A 153 14.50 1.81 8.47
N GLY A 154 14.23 1.29 9.66
CA GLY A 154 15.17 1.29 10.79
C GLY A 154 16.46 0.52 10.47
N LEU A 155 16.36 -0.65 9.82
CA LEU A 155 17.53 -1.35 9.27
C LEU A 155 18.26 -0.48 8.25
N GLY A 156 17.53 0.23 7.39
CA GLY A 156 18.13 1.18 6.43
C GLY A 156 18.98 2.26 7.10
N ILE A 157 18.57 2.75 8.28
CA ILE A 157 19.40 3.68 9.08
C ILE A 157 20.67 2.97 9.57
N ALA A 158 20.53 1.77 10.15
CA ALA A 158 21.65 1.01 10.69
C ALA A 158 22.71 0.66 9.62
N PHE A 159 22.25 0.27 8.44
CA PHE A 159 23.11 -0.07 7.29
C PHE A 159 23.48 1.13 6.40
N LYS A 160 23.09 2.35 6.80
CA LYS A 160 23.38 3.60 6.07
C LYS A 160 23.01 3.52 4.59
N THR A 161 21.80 3.04 4.29
CA THR A 161 21.34 2.87 2.89
C THR A 161 21.09 4.19 2.18
N SER A 162 20.93 5.30 2.91
CA SER A 162 20.75 6.66 2.38
C SER A 162 22.06 7.36 2.01
N THR A 163 23.21 6.66 2.05
CA THR A 163 24.49 7.27 1.66
C THR A 163 24.53 7.47 0.16
N ALA A 164 24.81 8.70 -0.30
CA ALA A 164 24.92 9.01 -1.71
C ALA A 164 25.98 8.15 -2.42
N GLY A 165 25.71 7.74 -3.65
CA GLY A 165 26.61 6.91 -4.46
C GLY A 165 26.79 5.48 -3.94
N LYS A 166 26.02 5.05 -2.93
CA LYS A 166 26.13 3.68 -2.42
C LYS A 166 25.63 2.68 -3.47
N THR A 167 26.47 1.66 -3.74
CA THR A 167 26.19 0.61 -4.73
C THR A 167 25.99 -0.76 -4.11
N ASP A 168 26.56 -1.00 -2.93
CA ASP A 168 26.43 -2.27 -2.22
C ASP A 168 25.38 -2.22 -1.11
N PHE A 169 24.32 -3.00 -1.30
CA PHE A 169 23.22 -3.18 -0.35
C PHE A 169 23.10 -4.63 0.14
N SER A 170 24.09 -5.48 -0.13
CA SER A 170 24.05 -6.92 0.17
C SER A 170 23.77 -7.21 1.65
N ALA A 171 24.53 -6.57 2.55
CA ALA A 171 24.36 -6.76 4.00
C ALA A 171 22.97 -6.32 4.49
N TYR A 172 22.43 -5.22 3.94
CA TYR A 172 21.06 -4.77 4.24
C TYR A 172 20.01 -5.78 3.76
N LEU A 173 20.12 -6.25 2.51
CA LEU A 173 19.16 -7.21 1.94
C LEU A 173 19.20 -8.56 2.66
N ILE A 174 20.38 -9.00 3.12
CA ILE A 174 20.52 -10.16 4.01
C ILE A 174 19.77 -9.92 5.32
N ALA A 175 19.96 -8.76 5.96
CA ALA A 175 19.31 -8.44 7.23
C ALA A 175 17.77 -8.40 7.07
N VAL A 176 17.25 -7.79 6.01
CA VAL A 176 15.81 -7.80 5.69
C VAL A 176 15.29 -9.22 5.49
N SER A 177 16.02 -10.05 4.72
CA SER A 177 15.66 -11.44 4.48
C SER A 177 15.64 -12.27 5.77
N LEU A 178 16.60 -12.05 6.67
CA LEU A 178 16.61 -12.70 7.99
C LEU A 178 15.41 -12.28 8.85
N VAL A 179 15.04 -11.00 8.82
CA VAL A 179 13.82 -10.52 9.49
C VAL A 179 12.57 -11.18 8.89
N MET A 180 12.48 -11.30 7.56
CA MET A 180 11.37 -11.98 6.91
C MET A 180 11.32 -13.46 7.31
N ILE A 181 12.42 -14.17 7.31
CA ILE A 181 12.47 -15.58 7.74
C ILE A 181 12.10 -15.71 9.23
N GLY A 182 12.60 -14.84 10.10
CA GLY A 182 12.23 -14.81 11.51
C GLY A 182 10.73 -14.59 11.74
N ALA A 183 10.14 -13.65 11.00
CA ALA A 183 8.70 -13.39 11.03
C ALA A 183 7.90 -14.59 10.49
N LEU A 184 8.37 -15.24 9.42
CA LEU A 184 7.76 -16.46 8.88
C LEU A 184 7.82 -17.62 9.89
N VAL A 185 8.95 -17.84 10.54
CA VAL A 185 9.09 -18.88 11.58
C VAL A 185 8.13 -18.61 12.72
N THR A 186 8.04 -17.36 13.19
CA THR A 186 7.08 -16.95 14.22
C THR A 186 5.64 -17.25 13.78
N PHE A 187 5.28 -16.90 12.54
CA PHE A 187 3.99 -17.18 11.93
C PHE A 187 3.70 -18.69 11.94
N LEU A 188 4.60 -19.52 11.43
CA LEU A 188 4.42 -20.98 11.31
C LEU A 188 4.31 -21.68 12.67
N LEU A 189 5.02 -21.20 13.68
CA LEU A 189 4.97 -21.78 15.03
C LEU A 189 3.70 -21.40 15.81
N THR A 190 3.08 -20.29 15.46
CA THR A 190 2.00 -19.71 16.28
C THR A 190 0.64 -19.73 15.61
N VAL A 191 0.55 -19.59 14.29
CA VAL A 191 -0.72 -19.52 13.56
C VAL A 191 -1.23 -20.92 13.24
N LYS A 192 -2.44 -21.20 13.68
CA LYS A 192 -3.15 -22.48 13.44
C LYS A 192 -4.30 -22.24 12.45
N GLU A 193 -3.96 -21.91 11.20
CA GLU A 193 -4.93 -21.51 10.15
C GLU A 193 -6.12 -22.47 10.09
N LYS A 194 -5.87 -23.77 9.89
CA LYS A 194 -6.92 -24.77 9.73
C LYS A 194 -7.90 -24.83 10.89
N LEU A 195 -7.42 -24.70 12.12
CA LEU A 195 -8.26 -24.71 13.31
C LEU A 195 -9.07 -23.41 13.40
N TRP A 196 -8.41 -22.28 13.23
CA TRP A 196 -9.03 -20.97 13.41
C TRP A 196 -10.03 -20.63 12.30
N SER A 197 -9.78 -21.10 11.05
CA SER A 197 -10.74 -20.94 9.97
C SER A 197 -11.99 -21.80 10.18
N ALA A 198 -11.84 -23.04 10.66
CA ALA A 198 -12.98 -23.90 10.99
C ALA A 198 -13.83 -23.31 12.13
N GLU A 199 -13.19 -22.73 13.17
CA GLU A 199 -13.89 -22.03 14.25
C GLU A 199 -14.66 -20.79 13.71
N ALA A 200 -14.03 -20.00 12.85
CA ALA A 200 -14.66 -18.81 12.25
C ALA A 200 -15.83 -19.17 11.31
N GLU A 201 -15.67 -20.20 10.49
CA GLU A 201 -16.75 -20.71 9.62
C GLU A 201 -17.95 -21.21 10.42
N ALA A 202 -17.72 -22.02 11.47
CA ALA A 202 -18.78 -22.51 12.34
C ALA A 202 -19.55 -21.40 13.04
N GLU A 203 -18.85 -20.35 13.47
CA GLU A 203 -19.48 -19.21 14.14
C GLU A 203 -20.23 -18.32 13.13
N ASN A 204 -19.67 -18.10 11.93
CA ASN A 204 -20.36 -17.40 10.85
C ASN A 204 -21.65 -18.11 10.43
N ALA A 205 -21.62 -19.45 10.31
CA ALA A 205 -22.81 -20.23 10.00
C ALA A 205 -23.93 -20.07 11.06
N LYS A 206 -23.57 -19.97 12.35
CA LYS A 206 -24.53 -19.69 13.42
C LYS A 206 -25.11 -18.27 13.33
N LEU A 207 -24.33 -17.30 12.90
CA LEU A 207 -24.77 -15.92 12.69
C LEU A 207 -25.72 -15.84 11.51
N ASP A 208 -25.33 -16.43 10.37
CA ASP A 208 -26.15 -16.47 9.17
C ASP A 208 -27.49 -17.20 9.41
N ALA A 209 -27.52 -18.25 10.27
CA ALA A 209 -28.75 -18.92 10.66
C ALA A 209 -29.67 -18.10 11.59
N LYS A 210 -29.15 -17.09 12.28
CA LYS A 210 -29.91 -16.20 13.17
C LYS A 210 -30.45 -14.94 12.51
N GLU A 211 -29.86 -14.53 11.39
CA GLU A 211 -30.39 -13.42 10.58
C GLU A 211 -31.46 -14.01 9.64
N PRO A 212 -32.76 -13.65 9.79
CA PRO A 212 -33.73 -13.96 8.77
C PRO A 212 -33.25 -13.28 7.47
N GLU A 213 -33.41 -13.98 6.33
CA GLU A 213 -33.13 -13.41 5.01
C GLU A 213 -33.78 -12.01 4.99
N LYS A 214 -32.99 -10.97 5.20
CA LYS A 214 -33.40 -9.64 4.81
C LYS A 214 -33.50 -9.73 3.30
N ASN A 215 -34.74 -9.86 2.82
CA ASN A 215 -35.08 -9.46 1.47
C ASN A 215 -34.69 -7.97 1.35
N GLU A 216 -33.41 -7.71 1.11
CA GLU A 216 -33.01 -6.41 0.59
C GLU A 216 -33.72 -6.33 -0.76
N GLU A 217 -34.81 -5.56 -0.80
CA GLU A 217 -35.41 -5.14 -2.06
C GLU A 217 -34.27 -4.56 -2.87
N LYS A 218 -33.78 -5.36 -3.84
CA LYS A 218 -32.77 -4.92 -4.78
C LYS A 218 -33.37 -3.70 -5.50
N VAL A 219 -33.02 -2.52 -5.06
CA VAL A 219 -33.37 -1.29 -5.77
C VAL A 219 -32.68 -1.37 -7.13
N VAL A 220 -33.39 -1.97 -8.10
CA VAL A 220 -32.94 -2.09 -9.48
C VAL A 220 -32.94 -0.69 -10.08
N GLY A 221 -31.80 -0.02 -10.11
CA GLY A 221 -31.67 1.32 -10.67
C GLY A 221 -30.33 1.54 -11.32
N LYS A 222 -30.31 1.97 -12.57
CA LYS A 222 -29.11 2.52 -13.20
C LYS A 222 -28.73 3.83 -12.50
N LEU A 223 -27.44 4.15 -12.43
CA LEU A 223 -26.98 5.45 -11.98
C LEU A 223 -27.61 6.55 -12.81
N SER A 224 -28.08 7.59 -12.16
CA SER A 224 -28.46 8.84 -12.83
C SER A 224 -27.23 9.45 -13.52
N ARG A 225 -27.45 10.32 -14.50
CA ARG A 225 -26.32 11.03 -15.15
C ARG A 225 -25.46 11.80 -14.16
N SER A 226 -26.04 12.36 -13.11
CA SER A 226 -25.32 13.09 -12.07
C SER A 226 -24.49 12.18 -11.17
N GLU A 227 -24.99 11.00 -10.81
CA GLU A 227 -24.26 9.99 -10.06
C GLU A 227 -23.10 9.40 -10.88
N LEU A 228 -23.35 9.12 -12.18
CA LEU A 228 -22.29 8.64 -13.10
C LEU A 228 -21.20 9.69 -13.25
N THR A 229 -21.54 10.97 -13.38
CA THR A 229 -20.55 12.05 -13.43
C THR A 229 -19.74 12.11 -12.14
N SER A 230 -20.38 11.96 -10.97
CA SER A 230 -19.69 11.92 -9.69
C SER A 230 -18.74 10.72 -9.60
N LEU A 231 -19.16 9.53 -10.05
CA LEU A 231 -18.30 8.34 -10.10
C LEU A 231 -17.05 8.57 -10.97
N ILE A 232 -17.24 9.10 -12.19
CA ILE A 232 -16.12 9.39 -13.09
C ILE A 232 -15.17 10.42 -12.46
N LEU A 233 -15.68 11.46 -11.83
CA LEU A 233 -14.87 12.48 -11.15
C LEU A 233 -14.10 11.91 -9.95
N ILE A 234 -14.73 11.02 -9.17
CA ILE A 234 -14.04 10.34 -8.05
C ILE A 234 -12.93 9.45 -8.59
N LEU A 235 -13.18 8.61 -9.60
CA LEU A 235 -12.18 7.73 -10.21
C LEU A 235 -11.04 8.53 -10.85
N ALA A 236 -11.34 9.65 -11.51
CA ALA A 236 -10.34 10.57 -12.02
C ALA A 236 -9.49 11.16 -10.89
N SER A 237 -10.12 11.56 -9.78
CA SER A 237 -9.39 12.05 -8.60
C SER A 237 -8.48 10.96 -8.03
N VAL A 238 -8.98 9.72 -7.93
CA VAL A 238 -8.18 8.55 -7.51
C VAL A 238 -6.95 8.42 -8.40
N ALA A 239 -7.11 8.36 -9.71
CA ALA A 239 -5.99 8.25 -10.63
C ALA A 239 -4.99 9.42 -10.45
N LEU A 240 -5.47 10.66 -10.34
CA LEU A 240 -4.64 11.85 -10.24
C LEU A 240 -3.82 11.90 -8.94
N TRP A 241 -4.41 11.65 -7.77
CA TRP A 241 -3.59 11.65 -6.55
C TRP A 241 -2.64 10.45 -6.48
N TYR A 242 -3.03 9.27 -7.03
CA TYR A 242 -2.10 8.15 -7.17
C TYR A 242 -0.95 8.48 -8.11
N ILE A 243 -1.18 9.17 -9.23
CA ILE A 243 -0.11 9.66 -10.12
C ILE A 243 0.85 10.57 -9.35
N GLY A 244 0.35 11.53 -8.60
CA GLY A 244 1.19 12.43 -7.81
C GLY A 244 1.97 11.70 -6.72
N TYR A 245 1.30 10.88 -5.91
CA TYR A 245 1.90 10.18 -4.78
C TYR A 245 2.90 9.11 -5.21
N ASN A 246 2.57 8.30 -6.22
CA ASN A 246 3.45 7.22 -6.68
C ASN A 246 4.72 7.72 -7.39
N ALA A 247 4.71 8.92 -7.97
CA ALA A 247 5.95 9.54 -8.44
C ALA A 247 6.94 9.70 -7.28
N ILE A 248 6.44 10.15 -6.12
CA ILE A 248 7.27 10.32 -4.92
C ILE A 248 7.72 8.97 -4.38
N THR A 249 6.81 8.04 -4.13
CA THR A 249 7.17 6.76 -3.50
C THR A 249 8.16 5.95 -4.33
N SER A 250 8.05 5.96 -5.65
CA SER A 250 8.90 5.16 -6.54
C SER A 250 10.31 5.71 -6.75
N LYS A 251 10.57 6.99 -6.46
CA LYS A 251 11.86 7.64 -6.78
C LYS A 251 12.44 8.48 -5.64
N TYR A 252 11.73 8.63 -4.52
CA TYR A 252 12.18 9.48 -3.42
C TYR A 252 13.50 9.00 -2.81
N SER A 253 13.75 7.70 -2.74
CA SER A 253 15.01 7.17 -2.20
C SER A 253 16.20 7.67 -3.01
N VAL A 254 16.11 7.68 -4.34
CA VAL A 254 17.14 8.22 -5.24
C VAL A 254 17.24 9.73 -5.10
N TYR A 255 16.12 10.44 -5.18
CA TYR A 255 16.11 11.90 -5.10
C TYR A 255 16.70 12.41 -3.77
N ALA A 256 16.28 11.81 -2.65
CA ALA A 256 16.76 12.22 -1.33
C ALA A 256 18.25 11.93 -1.14
N SER A 257 18.72 10.74 -1.57
CA SER A 257 20.11 10.34 -1.38
C SER A 257 21.06 11.06 -2.35
N GLU A 258 20.70 11.14 -3.64
CA GLU A 258 21.63 11.62 -4.67
C GLU A 258 21.52 13.12 -4.93
N ILE A 259 20.33 13.70 -4.80
CA ILE A 259 20.09 15.11 -5.12
C ILE A 259 20.07 15.98 -3.86
N LEU A 260 19.24 15.64 -2.86
CA LEU A 260 19.13 16.45 -1.65
C LEU A 260 20.20 16.16 -0.60
N LYS A 261 20.87 14.99 -0.67
CA LYS A 261 21.82 14.49 0.33
C LYS A 261 21.20 14.38 1.74
N VAL A 262 19.93 14.02 1.83
CA VAL A 262 19.21 13.79 3.09
C VAL A 262 18.83 12.32 3.27
N PRO A 263 18.73 11.82 4.51
CA PRO A 263 18.41 10.43 4.76
C PRO A 263 16.93 10.13 4.46
N TYR A 264 16.64 9.50 3.31
CA TYR A 264 15.27 9.08 2.94
C TYR A 264 14.63 8.16 3.97
N THR A 265 15.43 7.32 4.63
CA THR A 265 14.95 6.34 5.62
C THR A 265 14.23 7.02 6.79
N ILE A 266 14.81 8.08 7.34
CA ILE A 266 14.19 8.84 8.44
C ILE A 266 12.97 9.61 7.93
N THR A 267 13.07 10.22 6.75
CA THR A 267 11.95 10.95 6.14
C THR A 267 10.72 10.08 5.96
N LEU A 268 10.89 8.88 5.39
CA LEU A 268 9.79 7.93 5.19
C LEU A 268 9.26 7.35 6.51
N LEU A 269 10.16 7.11 7.47
CA LEU A 269 9.77 6.62 8.81
C LEU A 269 8.90 7.63 9.54
N VAL A 270 9.26 8.91 9.47
CA VAL A 270 8.46 10.00 10.06
C VAL A 270 7.12 10.16 9.34
N ALA A 271 7.10 10.05 8.00
CA ALA A 271 5.86 10.08 7.21
C ALA A 271 4.90 8.94 7.59
N GLN A 272 5.40 7.71 7.70
CA GLN A 272 4.60 6.55 8.12
C GLN A 272 4.10 6.70 9.56
N GLY A 273 4.95 7.16 10.48
CA GLY A 273 4.55 7.43 11.86
C GLY A 273 3.45 8.48 11.95
N ALA A 274 3.56 9.57 11.20
CA ALA A 274 2.55 10.62 11.12
C ALA A 274 1.23 10.10 10.54
N ALA A 275 1.28 9.25 9.50
CA ALA A 275 0.10 8.61 8.92
C ALA A 275 -0.63 7.74 9.95
N ILE A 276 0.08 6.88 10.70
CA ILE A 276 -0.51 6.03 11.76
C ILE A 276 -1.26 6.87 12.79
N VAL A 277 -0.62 7.92 13.29
CA VAL A 277 -1.23 8.81 14.28
C VAL A 277 -2.46 9.52 13.70
N ALA A 278 -2.44 9.84 12.41
CA ALA A 278 -3.53 10.54 11.76
C ALA A 278 -4.78 9.68 11.50
N TYR A 279 -4.66 8.36 11.35
CA TYR A 279 -5.81 7.50 11.03
C TYR A 279 -6.97 7.65 12.02
N ILE A 280 -6.69 7.73 13.31
CA ILE A 280 -7.72 7.86 14.36
C ILE A 280 -8.47 9.21 14.25
N PRO A 281 -7.80 10.37 14.30
CA PRO A 281 -8.50 11.65 14.19
C PRO A 281 -9.17 11.84 12.83
N VAL A 282 -8.61 11.29 11.75
CA VAL A 282 -9.22 11.36 10.41
C VAL A 282 -10.56 10.66 10.35
N GLY A 283 -10.71 9.47 10.95
CA GLY A 283 -12.01 8.78 11.04
C GLY A 283 -13.05 9.61 11.76
N ILE A 284 -12.67 10.27 12.87
CA ILE A 284 -13.55 11.17 13.63
C ILE A 284 -13.94 12.42 12.81
N VAL A 285 -12.98 13.00 12.09
CA VAL A 285 -13.22 14.17 11.24
C VAL A 285 -14.15 13.80 10.08
N ALA A 286 -13.95 12.66 9.44
CA ALA A 286 -14.79 12.18 8.35
C ALA A 286 -16.24 11.95 8.78
N SER A 287 -16.48 11.43 9.99
CA SER A 287 -17.83 11.25 10.53
C SER A 287 -18.57 12.57 10.79
N LYS A 288 -17.84 13.65 11.08
CA LYS A 288 -18.43 14.98 11.35
C LYS A 288 -18.60 15.83 10.09
N LEU A 289 -17.57 15.87 9.23
CA LEU A 289 -17.51 16.78 8.09
C LEU A 289 -17.97 16.15 6.77
N GLY A 290 -18.00 14.80 6.70
CA GLY A 290 -18.23 14.03 5.49
C GLY A 290 -16.93 13.64 4.79
N ARG A 291 -17.00 12.60 3.95
CA ARG A 291 -15.81 12.02 3.26
C ARG A 291 -15.20 12.98 2.26
N LYS A 292 -16.04 13.66 1.45
CA LYS A 292 -15.57 14.59 0.43
C LYS A 292 -14.69 15.71 1.00
N LYS A 293 -15.17 16.40 2.05
CA LYS A 293 -14.42 17.50 2.68
C LYS A 293 -13.12 17.01 3.30
N THR A 294 -13.15 15.82 3.89
CA THR A 294 -11.98 15.18 4.49
C THR A 294 -10.95 14.83 3.41
N ILE A 295 -11.35 14.24 2.28
CA ILE A 295 -10.46 13.98 1.14
C ILE A 295 -9.87 15.27 0.58
N LEU A 296 -10.69 16.31 0.38
CA LEU A 296 -10.21 17.62 -0.10
C LEU A 296 -9.11 18.19 0.82
N ALA A 297 -9.29 18.10 2.15
CA ALA A 297 -8.28 18.51 3.11
C ALA A 297 -6.97 17.68 2.95
N GLY A 298 -7.07 16.36 2.79
CA GLY A 298 -5.93 15.49 2.54
C GLY A 298 -5.19 15.84 1.24
N VAL A 299 -5.92 16.08 0.17
CA VAL A 299 -5.35 16.49 -1.13
C VAL A 299 -4.65 17.84 -1.04
N VAL A 300 -5.21 18.81 -0.28
CA VAL A 300 -4.55 20.10 -0.02
C VAL A 300 -3.25 19.88 0.75
N MET A 301 -3.24 19.03 1.79
CA MET A 301 -2.02 18.72 2.56
C MET A 301 -0.94 18.13 1.66
N LEU A 302 -1.28 17.17 0.78
CA LEU A 302 -0.33 16.60 -0.19
C LEU A 302 0.18 17.66 -1.17
N THR A 303 -0.72 18.46 -1.74
CA THR A 303 -0.34 19.50 -2.70
C THR A 303 0.60 20.52 -2.06
N VAL A 304 0.27 20.98 -0.86
CA VAL A 304 1.13 21.95 -0.11
C VAL A 304 2.48 21.32 0.23
N ALA A 305 2.50 20.06 0.71
CA ALA A 305 3.74 19.37 1.03
C ALA A 305 4.66 19.26 -0.20
N PHE A 306 4.14 18.79 -1.33
CA PHE A 306 4.93 18.62 -2.54
C PHE A 306 5.27 19.94 -3.22
N ALA A 307 4.37 20.92 -3.25
CA ALA A 307 4.68 22.25 -3.76
C ALA A 307 5.77 22.93 -2.93
N SER A 308 5.72 22.84 -1.60
CA SER A 308 6.76 23.38 -0.73
C SER A 308 8.10 22.65 -0.92
N ALA A 309 8.07 21.31 -1.09
CA ALA A 309 9.26 20.52 -1.35
C ALA A 309 9.94 20.88 -2.70
N SER A 310 9.19 21.44 -3.66
CA SER A 310 9.73 21.89 -4.95
C SER A 310 10.78 23.01 -4.81
N PHE A 311 10.75 23.76 -3.74
CA PHE A 311 11.70 24.84 -3.49
C PHE A 311 12.92 24.42 -2.66
N ILE A 312 12.96 23.17 -2.22
CA ILE A 312 14.04 22.64 -1.38
C ILE A 312 15.24 22.28 -2.26
N LYS A 313 16.44 22.66 -1.79
CA LYS A 313 17.70 22.41 -2.47
C LYS A 313 18.65 21.61 -1.59
N GLU A 314 19.72 21.09 -2.19
CA GLU A 314 20.83 20.46 -1.46
C GLU A 314 21.33 21.35 -0.31
N GLY A 315 21.68 20.72 0.83
CA GLY A 315 22.13 21.43 2.03
C GLY A 315 21.00 21.94 2.93
N VAL A 316 19.74 21.67 2.60
CA VAL A 316 18.61 21.98 3.49
C VAL A 316 18.73 21.22 4.82
N ASN A 317 18.26 21.86 5.90
CA ASN A 317 18.11 21.13 7.16
C ASN A 317 17.10 19.98 6.99
N PRO A 318 17.49 18.72 7.23
CA PRO A 318 16.61 17.55 7.04
C PRO A 318 15.26 17.64 7.76
N ILE A 319 15.18 18.39 8.85
CA ILE A 319 13.95 18.61 9.62
C ILE A 319 12.84 19.18 8.72
N VAL A 320 13.18 20.03 7.76
CA VAL A 320 12.20 20.60 6.82
C VAL A 320 11.54 19.48 6.01
N MET A 321 12.33 18.53 5.49
CA MET A 321 11.80 17.37 4.77
C MET A 321 10.96 16.47 5.68
N TYR A 322 11.37 16.29 6.95
CA TYR A 322 10.59 15.50 7.92
C TYR A 322 9.21 16.11 8.17
N LEU A 323 9.12 17.44 8.31
CA LEU A 323 7.86 18.15 8.49
C LEU A 323 6.96 18.06 7.24
N LEU A 324 7.52 18.25 6.04
CA LEU A 324 6.78 18.17 4.79
C LEU A 324 6.28 16.74 4.54
N PHE A 325 7.10 15.74 4.81
CA PHE A 325 6.68 14.34 4.65
C PHE A 325 5.73 13.87 5.75
N SER A 326 5.80 14.43 6.96
CA SER A 326 4.75 14.24 7.98
C SER A 326 3.41 14.78 7.47
N LEU A 327 3.39 15.98 6.89
CA LEU A 327 2.18 16.56 6.31
C LEU A 327 1.66 15.72 5.14
N ALA A 328 2.55 15.23 4.27
CA ALA A 328 2.18 14.32 3.19
C ALA A 328 1.62 12.99 3.70
N GLY A 329 2.23 12.41 4.74
CA GLY A 329 1.75 11.18 5.39
C GLY A 329 0.35 11.33 5.99
N ILE A 330 0.09 12.44 6.70
CA ILE A 330 -1.24 12.78 7.22
C ILE A 330 -2.23 12.96 6.06
N GLY A 331 -1.84 13.69 5.01
CA GLY A 331 -2.67 13.90 3.83
C GLY A 331 -3.02 12.59 3.14
N TRP A 332 -2.05 11.70 2.96
CA TRP A 332 -2.26 10.38 2.37
C TRP A 332 -3.20 9.52 3.21
N ALA A 333 -3.00 9.43 4.52
CA ALA A 333 -3.90 8.73 5.43
C ALA A 333 -5.33 9.27 5.34
N THR A 334 -5.48 10.60 5.26
CA THR A 334 -6.77 11.30 5.15
C THR A 334 -7.51 10.93 3.86
N ILE A 335 -6.80 10.77 2.76
CA ILE A 335 -7.37 10.34 1.47
C ILE A 335 -7.76 8.87 1.52
N ASN A 336 -6.85 7.98 1.92
CA ASN A 336 -7.02 6.52 1.85
C ASN A 336 -8.22 6.02 2.66
N VAL A 337 -8.38 6.48 3.90
CA VAL A 337 -9.51 6.07 4.76
C VAL A 337 -10.87 6.35 4.12
N ASN A 338 -10.96 7.36 3.26
CA ASN A 338 -12.23 7.87 2.76
C ASN A 338 -12.50 7.56 1.29
N SER A 339 -11.47 7.31 0.48
CA SER A 339 -11.59 7.23 -0.98
C SER A 339 -12.32 5.98 -1.47
N PHE A 340 -11.90 4.80 -1.02
CA PHE A 340 -12.52 3.54 -1.40
C PHE A 340 -13.99 3.45 -0.94
N PRO A 341 -14.33 3.73 0.34
CA PRO A 341 -15.73 3.75 0.77
C PRO A 341 -16.60 4.71 -0.02
N MET A 342 -16.06 5.86 -0.46
CA MET A 342 -16.81 6.85 -1.25
C MET A 342 -17.22 6.31 -2.64
N VAL A 343 -16.38 5.48 -3.26
CA VAL A 343 -16.69 4.81 -4.54
C VAL A 343 -17.73 3.71 -4.34
N VAL A 344 -17.56 2.88 -3.32
CA VAL A 344 -18.45 1.73 -3.04
C VAL A 344 -19.85 2.21 -2.62
N GLU A 345 -19.96 3.36 -1.98
CA GLU A 345 -21.26 3.95 -1.60
C GLU A 345 -22.16 4.26 -2.80
N LEU A 346 -21.59 4.50 -3.97
CA LEU A 346 -22.36 4.70 -5.21
C LEU A 346 -22.86 3.37 -5.81
N ALA A 347 -22.45 2.22 -5.25
CA ALA A 347 -22.89 0.92 -5.72
C ALA A 347 -24.38 0.72 -5.39
N LYS A 348 -25.20 0.55 -6.42
CA LYS A 348 -26.59 0.13 -6.31
C LYS A 348 -26.70 -1.37 -6.57
N ASN A 349 -27.70 -2.01 -6.03
CA ASN A 349 -28.05 -3.43 -6.32
C ASN A 349 -27.03 -4.50 -5.88
N GLY A 350 -26.19 -4.22 -4.90
CA GLY A 350 -25.18 -5.19 -4.47
C GLY A 350 -23.96 -5.30 -5.43
N ASP A 351 -23.82 -4.40 -6.40
CA ASP A 351 -22.70 -4.34 -7.36
C ASP A 351 -21.38 -3.83 -6.73
N VAL A 352 -21.18 -4.03 -5.43
CA VAL A 352 -19.96 -3.59 -4.70
C VAL A 352 -18.70 -4.06 -5.39
N GLY A 353 -18.65 -5.32 -5.85
CA GLY A 353 -17.49 -5.87 -6.54
C GLY A 353 -17.13 -5.12 -7.83
N LYS A 354 -18.11 -4.65 -8.59
CA LYS A 354 -17.90 -3.86 -9.81
C LYS A 354 -17.26 -2.50 -9.50
N TYR A 355 -17.75 -1.82 -8.48
CA TYR A 355 -17.23 -0.51 -8.07
C TYR A 355 -15.84 -0.62 -7.42
N THR A 356 -15.62 -1.69 -6.66
CA THR A 356 -14.28 -2.08 -6.19
C THR A 356 -13.32 -2.26 -7.37
N GLY A 357 -13.76 -2.99 -8.42
CA GLY A 357 -12.98 -3.14 -9.65
C GLY A 357 -12.64 -1.82 -10.32
N PHE A 358 -13.57 -0.88 -10.39
CA PHE A 358 -13.31 0.47 -10.94
C PHE A 358 -12.26 1.24 -10.13
N TYR A 359 -12.35 1.20 -8.79
CA TYR A 359 -11.38 1.84 -7.91
C TYR A 359 -9.97 1.30 -8.14
N TYR A 360 -9.81 -0.03 -8.11
CA TYR A 360 -8.50 -0.66 -8.32
C TYR A 360 -8.00 -0.49 -9.76
N THR A 361 -8.87 -0.48 -10.77
CA THR A 361 -8.45 -0.17 -12.14
C THR A 361 -7.88 1.24 -12.23
N ALA A 362 -8.52 2.23 -11.63
CA ALA A 362 -8.04 3.61 -11.63
C ALA A 362 -6.70 3.74 -10.89
N SER A 363 -6.59 3.19 -9.66
CA SER A 363 -5.38 3.28 -8.86
C SER A 363 -4.21 2.50 -9.45
N MET A 364 -4.42 1.25 -9.89
CA MET A 364 -3.35 0.42 -10.46
C MET A 364 -2.87 0.94 -11.81
N SER A 365 -3.77 1.45 -12.67
CA SER A 365 -3.36 2.10 -13.92
C SER A 365 -2.45 3.30 -13.64
N ALA A 366 -2.77 4.10 -12.65
CA ALA A 366 -1.93 5.21 -12.21
C ALA A 366 -0.56 4.71 -11.72
N GLN A 367 -0.53 3.65 -10.92
CA GLN A 367 0.70 3.05 -10.37
C GLN A 367 1.61 2.46 -11.45
N ILE A 368 1.05 1.90 -12.53
CA ILE A 368 1.83 1.40 -13.67
C ILE A 368 2.43 2.54 -14.48
N VAL A 369 1.63 3.56 -14.80
CA VAL A 369 2.03 4.66 -15.68
C VAL A 369 3.01 5.63 -14.99
N THR A 370 2.82 5.87 -13.70
CA THR A 370 3.53 6.94 -12.98
C THR A 370 5.05 6.78 -12.93
N PRO A 371 5.63 5.61 -12.57
CA PRO A 371 7.09 5.46 -12.51
C PRO A 371 7.76 5.69 -13.86
N ILE A 372 7.06 5.31 -14.95
CA ILE A 372 7.53 5.48 -16.33
C ILE A 372 7.48 6.95 -16.73
N LEU A 373 6.31 7.59 -16.56
CA LEU A 373 6.10 8.98 -16.96
C LEU A 373 6.97 9.95 -16.14
N SER A 374 7.03 9.77 -14.82
CA SER A 374 7.89 10.59 -13.96
C SER A 374 9.37 10.38 -14.30
N GLY A 375 9.78 9.13 -14.59
CA GLY A 375 11.14 8.82 -15.05
C GLY A 375 11.48 9.53 -16.34
N PHE A 376 10.62 9.44 -17.34
CA PHE A 376 10.81 10.12 -18.64
C PHE A 376 10.94 11.64 -18.49
N LEU A 377 10.12 12.26 -17.66
CA LEU A 377 10.21 13.70 -17.41
C LEU A 377 11.51 14.06 -16.68
N ILE A 378 11.96 13.24 -15.72
CA ILE A 378 13.23 13.45 -15.02
C ILE A 378 14.40 13.37 -16.01
N ASP A 379 14.43 12.38 -16.91
CA ASP A 379 15.51 12.21 -17.89
C ASP A 379 15.54 13.34 -18.92
N LYS A 380 14.38 13.87 -19.34
CA LYS A 380 14.29 14.94 -20.36
C LYS A 380 14.45 16.35 -19.81
N ILE A 381 13.94 16.60 -18.61
CA ILE A 381 13.84 17.95 -18.03
C ILE A 381 14.80 18.10 -16.84
N GLY A 382 15.03 17.01 -16.07
CA GLY A 382 15.87 17.00 -14.88
C GLY A 382 15.05 16.82 -13.59
N TRP A 383 15.76 16.57 -12.50
CA TRP A 383 15.15 16.31 -11.19
C TRP A 383 14.31 17.45 -10.60
N HIS A 384 14.45 18.67 -11.09
CA HIS A 384 13.64 19.79 -10.63
C HIS A 384 12.15 19.68 -10.97
N VAL A 385 11.76 18.77 -11.89
CA VAL A 385 10.35 18.48 -12.21
C VAL A 385 9.70 17.54 -11.19
N PHE A 386 10.46 16.86 -10.34
CA PHE A 386 10.02 15.75 -9.50
C PHE A 386 8.86 16.13 -8.56
N PHE A 387 9.07 17.09 -7.68
CA PHE A 387 8.02 17.56 -6.76
C PHE A 387 6.93 18.41 -7.45
N PRO A 388 7.25 19.33 -8.40
CA PRO A 388 6.24 20.02 -9.18
C PRO A 388 5.26 19.08 -9.88
N TYR A 389 5.76 17.98 -10.48
CA TYR A 389 4.92 16.94 -11.08
C TYR A 389 3.89 16.42 -10.05
N ALA A 390 4.36 15.98 -8.89
CA ALA A 390 3.50 15.44 -7.84
C ALA A 390 2.48 16.47 -7.33
N ALA A 391 2.91 17.71 -7.13
CA ALA A 391 2.05 18.81 -6.68
C ALA A 391 0.96 19.16 -7.71
N ILE A 392 1.29 19.20 -9.00
CA ILE A 392 0.32 19.49 -10.07
C ILE A 392 -0.75 18.41 -10.13
N PHE A 393 -0.35 17.13 -10.15
CA PHE A 393 -1.33 16.04 -10.20
C PHE A 393 -2.21 15.98 -8.94
N ALA A 394 -1.63 16.18 -7.76
CA ALA A 394 -2.41 16.31 -6.52
C ALA A 394 -3.37 17.51 -6.58
N GLY A 395 -2.92 18.66 -7.08
CA GLY A 395 -3.76 19.85 -7.28
C GLY A 395 -4.90 19.62 -8.29
N CYS A 396 -4.65 18.90 -9.38
CA CYS A 396 -5.68 18.48 -10.33
C CYS A 396 -6.71 17.56 -9.68
N ALA A 397 -6.28 16.66 -8.79
CA ALA A 397 -7.19 15.82 -8.01
C ALA A 397 -8.11 16.65 -7.10
N PHE A 398 -7.64 17.76 -6.55
CA PHE A 398 -8.50 18.70 -5.80
C PHE A 398 -9.62 19.24 -6.68
N VAL A 399 -9.28 19.68 -7.90
CA VAL A 399 -10.27 20.25 -8.83
C VAL A 399 -11.35 19.22 -9.19
N THR A 400 -10.97 18.00 -9.56
CA THR A 400 -11.93 16.95 -9.92
C THR A 400 -12.79 16.56 -8.72
N MET A 401 -12.22 16.40 -7.53
CA MET A 401 -12.95 16.06 -6.31
C MET A 401 -13.89 17.19 -5.86
N PHE A 402 -13.53 18.43 -6.09
CA PHE A 402 -14.37 19.58 -5.72
C PHE A 402 -15.74 19.56 -6.41
N PHE A 403 -15.81 19.11 -7.67
CA PHE A 403 -17.05 19.01 -8.44
C PHE A 403 -17.88 17.74 -8.17
N VAL A 404 -17.41 16.80 -7.37
CA VAL A 404 -18.17 15.61 -6.97
C VAL A 404 -19.38 16.02 -6.12
N LYS A 405 -20.57 15.45 -6.43
CA LYS A 405 -21.82 15.77 -5.74
C LYS A 405 -22.44 14.60 -4.96
N HIS A 406 -22.01 13.35 -5.24
CA HIS A 406 -22.57 12.12 -4.67
C HIS A 406 -21.46 11.25 -4.05
N GLY A 407 -21.84 10.33 -3.16
CA GLY A 407 -20.90 9.46 -2.45
C GLY A 407 -20.30 10.11 -1.18
N ASP A 408 -20.92 11.18 -0.67
CA ASP A 408 -20.46 11.95 0.50
C ASP A 408 -21.35 11.68 1.73
N SER A 409 -21.55 10.40 2.09
CA SER A 409 -22.21 10.10 3.36
C SER A 409 -21.30 10.45 4.54
N ARG A 410 -21.93 10.69 5.68
CA ARG A 410 -21.20 10.79 6.95
C ARG A 410 -21.11 9.40 7.54
N PRO A 411 -19.93 8.76 7.57
CA PRO A 411 -19.79 7.47 8.20
C PRO A 411 -20.16 7.56 9.69
N GLU A 412 -20.75 6.50 10.24
CA GLU A 412 -20.88 6.40 11.68
C GLU A 412 -19.49 6.50 12.32
N ALA A 413 -19.40 7.13 13.51
CA ALA A 413 -18.13 7.31 14.20
C ALA A 413 -17.51 5.94 14.51
N GLN A 414 -16.50 5.59 13.73
CA GLN A 414 -15.77 4.34 13.91
C GLN A 414 -14.92 4.43 15.18
N GLY A 415 -14.82 3.31 15.91
CA GLY A 415 -13.87 3.22 17.03
C GLY A 415 -12.42 3.42 16.52
N ALA A 416 -11.55 3.88 17.43
CA ALA A 416 -10.15 4.16 17.10
C ALA A 416 -9.44 3.05 16.33
N LEU A 417 -9.77 1.77 16.58
CA LEU A 417 -9.23 0.62 15.88
C LEU A 417 -9.83 0.38 14.47
N GLU A 418 -11.08 0.78 14.26
CA GLU A 418 -11.75 0.62 12.96
C GLU A 418 -11.28 1.65 11.93
N SER A 419 -10.86 2.84 12.39
CA SER A 419 -10.26 3.85 11.51
C SER A 419 -8.92 3.42 10.91
N LEU A 420 -8.21 2.48 11.55
CA LEU A 420 -6.97 1.89 11.01
C LEU A 420 -7.25 0.84 9.91
N ALA A 421 -8.46 0.32 9.80
CA ALA A 421 -8.82 -0.72 8.84
C ALA A 421 -8.90 -0.23 7.40
N GLY A 422 -9.12 1.07 7.17
CA GLY A 422 -9.16 1.69 5.83
C GLY A 422 -7.79 2.14 5.32
N ALA A 423 -6.70 1.71 5.95
CA ALA A 423 -5.36 2.25 5.69
C ALA A 423 -4.64 1.67 4.47
N ASP A 424 -5.08 0.51 3.95
CA ASP A 424 -4.33 -0.28 2.94
C ASP A 424 -5.17 -0.70 1.71
N ASP A 425 -6.22 0.04 1.39
CA ASP A 425 -6.93 -0.15 0.12
C ASP A 425 -6.38 0.71 -1.03
#